data_9b25d3521aa6e62be4bebb95e9cd496a
#
_entry.id   9b25d3521aa6e62be4bebb95e9cd496a
#
_cell.length_a   1.000
_cell.length_b   1.000
_cell.length_c   1.000
_cell.angle_alpha   90.00
_cell.angle_beta   90.00
_cell.angle_gamma   90.00
#
_symmetry.space_group_name_H-M   'P 1'
#
loop_
_entity.id
_entity.type
_entity.pdbx_description
1 polymer ?
#
loop_
_entity_poly.entity_id
_entity_poly.type
_entity_poly.pdbx_seq_one_letter_code
_entity_poly.pdbx_strand_id
1 'polypeptide(L)'
;MAKEIKFDIEARESLKRGVDALANAVKVTLGPKGRNVILSKSYGAPHITKDGVSVAKEVELEDPFENMGAQLVKEVASKTNDDAGDGTTTATILAQSIIGVGLKNVTAGANPMDLKRGIDKAVGKIVSEIRSMAQEIGDNFEKIEHVAKISANGDEQIGQLIAEAMRKVSKEGVITVEEAKGIETTVEVVEGMQFDRGYISPYFVTNSEKMEAQLENPYLLIYDKKISTLKEILPILEQTLQTGRPLLIVAEDIDSEALATLVVNRLRGGLKVCAAKAPGFGDRRKAMLQDIATLTGGIVISEETGMKIDAVTLDMLGKAEKITVDKDNTTIVNGAGDKEAIRERAAQIKAQIANTTSDYDREKLQERLAKLSGGVAVLYVGAPSEVEMKEKKDRVDDALSATRAALEEGTVPGGGTAYLRAVKALDSLMGENDDETTGIEIIRRAVEEPLRQIVANAGKEGAVIVQRVKEGQADFGYNARTDSFENLYASGVIDPAKVARVALENAASIAGMFLTTECVIADKKEDTPAMPMNPGMGGMGGMM
;
A
#
# COMPACT_ATOMS: atom_id res chain seq x y z
N MET A 1 -32.86 -12.94 -3.83
CA MET A 1 -32.44 -13.80 -2.71
C MET A 1 -33.12 -13.34 -1.43
N ALA A 2 -33.56 -14.26 -0.56
CA ALA A 2 -34.09 -13.91 0.74
C ALA A 2 -32.95 -13.36 1.63
N LYS A 3 -33.28 -12.44 2.55
CA LYS A 3 -32.31 -11.89 3.50
C LYS A 3 -32.55 -12.52 4.88
N GLU A 4 -31.47 -12.71 5.61
CA GLU A 4 -31.46 -13.04 7.03
C GLU A 4 -31.02 -11.80 7.80
N ILE A 5 -31.71 -11.50 8.90
CA ILE A 5 -31.49 -10.27 9.65
C ILE A 5 -31.23 -10.67 11.12
N LYS A 6 -30.14 -10.16 11.67
CA LYS A 6 -29.81 -10.28 13.10
C LYS A 6 -29.79 -8.90 13.74
N PHE A 7 -30.19 -8.86 14.99
CA PHE A 7 -30.26 -7.61 15.77
C PHE A 7 -29.45 -7.74 17.07
N ASP A 8 -29.12 -6.59 17.64
CA ASP A 8 -28.61 -6.42 18.99
C ASP A 8 -27.41 -7.34 19.32
N ILE A 9 -27.47 -8.08 20.42
CA ILE A 9 -26.35 -8.89 20.92
C ILE A 9 -25.96 -9.99 19.91
N GLU A 10 -26.95 -10.67 19.30
CA GLU A 10 -26.68 -11.75 18.35
C GLU A 10 -25.91 -11.26 17.10
N ALA A 11 -26.29 -10.09 16.59
CA ALA A 11 -25.60 -9.45 15.48
C ALA A 11 -24.14 -9.12 15.84
N ARG A 12 -23.94 -8.44 16.97
CA ARG A 12 -22.62 -8.01 17.44
C ARG A 12 -21.69 -9.17 17.77
N GLU A 13 -22.20 -10.24 18.40
CA GLU A 13 -21.40 -11.44 18.71
C GLU A 13 -20.97 -12.18 17.45
N SER A 14 -21.85 -12.31 16.45
CA SER A 14 -21.50 -12.93 15.18
C SER A 14 -20.39 -12.13 14.47
N LEU A 15 -20.57 -10.82 14.33
CA LEU A 15 -19.54 -9.94 13.78
C LEU A 15 -18.20 -10.05 14.53
N LYS A 16 -18.27 -10.06 15.90
CA LYS A 16 -17.07 -10.14 16.74
C LYS A 16 -16.29 -11.43 16.53
N ARG A 17 -16.96 -12.58 16.35
CA ARG A 17 -16.25 -13.83 16.04
C ARG A 17 -15.47 -13.71 14.73
N GLY A 18 -16.03 -13.03 13.73
CA GLY A 18 -15.32 -12.75 12.48
C GLY A 18 -14.10 -11.84 12.66
N VAL A 19 -14.25 -10.76 13.43
CA VAL A 19 -13.13 -9.88 13.82
C VAL A 19 -12.02 -10.68 14.49
N ASP A 20 -12.37 -11.50 15.47
CA ASP A 20 -11.42 -12.30 16.24
C ASP A 20 -10.72 -13.36 15.35
N ALA A 21 -11.45 -14.00 14.45
CA ALA A 21 -10.88 -15.00 13.54
C ALA A 21 -9.79 -14.37 12.65
N LEU A 22 -10.08 -13.24 12.00
CA LEU A 22 -9.11 -12.56 11.16
C LEU A 22 -7.95 -12.00 11.98
N ALA A 23 -8.23 -11.25 13.06
CA ALA A 23 -7.19 -10.61 13.85
C ALA A 23 -6.25 -11.64 14.51
N ASN A 24 -6.76 -12.80 14.93
CA ASN A 24 -5.94 -13.88 15.49
C ASN A 24 -5.00 -14.51 14.45
N ALA A 25 -5.42 -14.57 13.17
CA ALA A 25 -4.55 -15.04 12.09
C ALA A 25 -3.44 -14.03 11.78
N VAL A 26 -3.76 -12.72 11.80
CA VAL A 26 -2.82 -11.65 11.45
C VAL A 26 -1.82 -11.37 12.58
N LYS A 27 -2.25 -11.28 13.84
CA LYS A 27 -1.42 -10.81 14.97
C LYS A 27 -0.18 -11.66 15.27
N VAL A 28 -0.15 -12.92 14.82
CA VAL A 28 1.00 -13.83 15.02
C VAL A 28 2.25 -13.37 14.27
N THR A 29 2.09 -12.49 13.27
CA THR A 29 3.17 -11.98 12.44
C THR A 29 3.91 -10.79 13.08
N LEU A 30 3.32 -10.13 14.10
CA LEU A 30 3.82 -8.87 14.66
C LEU A 30 5.14 -9.02 15.41
N GLY A 31 6.07 -8.09 15.09
CA GLY A 31 7.31 -7.87 15.82
C GLY A 31 8.45 -8.82 15.43
N PRO A 32 9.65 -8.65 16.03
CA PRO A 32 10.88 -9.34 15.61
C PRO A 32 10.84 -10.87 15.82
N LYS A 33 9.94 -11.37 16.67
CA LYS A 33 9.68 -12.80 16.89
C LYS A 33 8.33 -13.25 16.35
N GLY A 34 7.71 -12.43 15.49
CA GLY A 34 6.53 -12.80 14.71
C GLY A 34 6.81 -13.98 13.78
N ARG A 35 5.77 -14.76 13.49
CA ARG A 35 5.85 -16.01 12.73
C ARG A 35 5.18 -15.86 11.37
N ASN A 36 5.62 -16.67 10.42
CA ASN A 36 5.01 -16.75 9.11
C ASN A 36 3.62 -17.38 9.18
N VAL A 37 2.75 -16.94 8.27
CA VAL A 37 1.48 -17.56 7.94
C VAL A 37 1.60 -18.21 6.57
N ILE A 38 1.02 -19.38 6.40
CA ILE A 38 0.99 -20.11 5.12
C ILE A 38 -0.39 -19.94 4.51
N LEU A 39 -0.44 -19.36 3.33
CA LEU A 39 -1.66 -19.13 2.56
C LEU A 39 -1.78 -20.16 1.46
N SER A 40 -2.94 -20.80 1.36
CA SER A 40 -3.23 -21.75 0.27
C SER A 40 -3.42 -20.98 -1.03
N LYS A 41 -2.85 -21.48 -2.12
CA LYS A 41 -3.12 -20.98 -3.47
C LYS A 41 -3.85 -22.06 -4.27
N SER A 42 -4.75 -21.64 -5.15
CA SER A 42 -5.49 -22.55 -6.04
C SER A 42 -4.57 -23.29 -7.01
N TYR A 43 -3.44 -22.68 -7.36
CA TYR A 43 -2.41 -23.23 -8.23
C TYR A 43 -1.02 -22.81 -7.74
N GLY A 44 -0.03 -23.71 -7.89
CA GLY A 44 1.36 -23.46 -7.51
C GLY A 44 1.66 -23.78 -6.04
N ALA A 45 2.79 -23.26 -5.55
CA ALA A 45 3.22 -23.44 -4.17
C ALA A 45 2.40 -22.53 -3.22
N PRO A 46 2.18 -22.94 -1.96
CA PRO A 46 1.60 -22.05 -0.95
C PRO A 46 2.42 -20.76 -0.79
N HIS A 47 1.73 -19.65 -0.54
CA HIS A 47 2.40 -18.39 -0.23
C HIS A 47 2.75 -18.34 1.26
N ILE A 48 4.01 -18.08 1.59
CA ILE A 48 4.47 -17.91 2.98
C ILE A 48 4.76 -16.44 3.17
N THR A 49 4.10 -15.80 4.14
CA THR A 49 4.25 -14.36 4.36
C THR A 49 4.16 -14.00 5.85
N LYS A 50 4.70 -12.84 6.22
CA LYS A 50 4.48 -12.13 7.49
C LYS A 50 3.67 -10.84 7.29
N ASP A 51 3.42 -10.46 6.05
CA ASP A 51 2.64 -9.27 5.77
C ASP A 51 1.19 -9.42 6.24
N GLY A 52 0.77 -8.49 7.10
CA GLY A 52 -0.55 -8.52 7.72
C GLY A 52 -1.70 -8.31 6.73
N VAL A 53 -1.52 -7.46 5.71
CA VAL A 53 -2.58 -7.22 4.72
C VAL A 53 -2.76 -8.41 3.78
N SER A 54 -1.68 -9.09 3.39
CA SER A 54 -1.75 -10.32 2.60
C SER A 54 -2.50 -11.42 3.34
N VAL A 55 -2.20 -11.59 4.64
CA VAL A 55 -2.95 -12.55 5.49
C VAL A 55 -4.42 -12.14 5.61
N ALA A 56 -4.70 -10.86 5.86
CA ALA A 56 -6.08 -10.38 6.04
C ALA A 56 -6.92 -10.56 4.77
N LYS A 57 -6.34 -10.35 3.58
CA LYS A 57 -7.01 -10.49 2.28
C LYS A 57 -7.47 -11.92 1.99
N GLU A 58 -6.76 -12.93 2.49
CA GLU A 58 -7.08 -14.34 2.25
C GLU A 58 -8.10 -14.92 3.25
N VAL A 59 -8.43 -14.19 4.34
CA VAL A 59 -9.41 -14.67 5.30
C VAL A 59 -10.82 -14.48 4.76
N GLU A 60 -11.52 -15.60 4.58
CA GLU A 60 -12.93 -15.68 4.22
C GLU A 60 -13.61 -16.74 5.09
N LEU A 61 -14.76 -16.41 5.68
CA LEU A 61 -15.47 -17.27 6.63
C LEU A 61 -16.77 -17.79 6.03
N GLU A 62 -17.14 -19.00 6.43
CA GLU A 62 -18.34 -19.67 5.92
C GLU A 62 -19.66 -19.01 6.36
N ASP A 63 -19.72 -18.57 7.62
CA ASP A 63 -20.89 -17.84 8.14
C ASP A 63 -20.90 -16.41 7.59
N PRO A 64 -21.95 -15.96 6.90
CA PRO A 64 -21.98 -14.65 6.28
C PRO A 64 -21.92 -13.49 7.28
N PHE A 65 -22.42 -13.66 8.51
CA PHE A 65 -22.36 -12.65 9.55
C PHE A 65 -20.96 -12.54 10.16
N GLU A 66 -20.32 -13.68 10.42
CA GLU A 66 -18.92 -13.70 10.85
C GLU A 66 -18.01 -13.13 9.75
N ASN A 67 -18.27 -13.50 8.49
CA ASN A 67 -17.50 -12.97 7.37
C ASN A 67 -17.61 -11.44 7.24
N MET A 68 -18.78 -10.85 7.50
CA MET A 68 -18.90 -9.38 7.53
C MET A 68 -18.00 -8.76 8.61
N GLY A 69 -17.89 -9.37 9.79
CA GLY A 69 -16.98 -8.94 10.84
C GLY A 69 -15.51 -9.02 10.40
N ALA A 70 -15.13 -10.11 9.74
CA ALA A 70 -13.81 -10.25 9.15
C ALA A 70 -13.55 -9.19 8.06
N GLN A 71 -14.51 -8.92 7.17
CA GLN A 71 -14.39 -7.91 6.11
C GLN A 71 -14.19 -6.50 6.67
N LEU A 72 -14.82 -6.13 7.79
CA LEU A 72 -14.59 -4.83 8.44
C LEU A 72 -13.12 -4.65 8.89
N VAL A 73 -12.51 -5.70 9.47
CA VAL A 73 -11.10 -5.63 9.89
C VAL A 73 -10.16 -5.77 8.69
N LYS A 74 -10.54 -6.50 7.66
CA LYS A 74 -9.83 -6.53 6.37
C LYS A 74 -9.74 -5.14 5.75
N GLU A 75 -10.81 -4.34 5.83
CA GLU A 75 -10.83 -2.94 5.39
C GLU A 75 -9.84 -2.09 6.20
N VAL A 76 -9.74 -2.29 7.53
CA VAL A 76 -8.73 -1.61 8.37
C VAL A 76 -7.32 -1.89 7.85
N ALA A 77 -6.98 -3.16 7.59
CA ALA A 77 -5.66 -3.55 7.11
C ALA A 77 -5.38 -2.98 5.71
N SER A 78 -6.36 -3.09 4.78
CA SER A 78 -6.23 -2.60 3.41
C SER A 78 -6.07 -1.07 3.37
N LYS A 79 -6.90 -0.33 4.11
CA LYS A 79 -6.84 1.12 4.18
C LYS A 79 -5.51 1.60 4.80
N THR A 80 -5.01 0.91 5.81
CA THR A 80 -3.70 1.24 6.42
C THR A 80 -2.56 1.00 5.45
N ASN A 81 -2.63 -0.08 4.67
CA ASN A 81 -1.68 -0.34 3.59
C ASN A 81 -1.71 0.76 2.53
N ASP A 82 -2.89 1.18 2.09
CA ASP A 82 -3.05 2.22 1.07
C ASP A 82 -2.51 3.59 1.53
N ASP A 83 -2.70 3.94 2.80
CA ASP A 83 -2.35 5.25 3.35
C ASP A 83 -0.88 5.34 3.81
N ALA A 84 -0.31 4.24 4.32
CA ALA A 84 1.03 4.22 4.94
C ALA A 84 1.97 3.12 4.41
N GLY A 85 1.45 2.11 3.72
CA GLY A 85 2.21 1.00 3.15
C GLY A 85 2.82 0.03 4.18
N ASP A 86 2.56 0.24 5.47
CA ASP A 86 3.01 -0.59 6.59
C ASP A 86 2.04 -0.42 7.77
N GLY A 87 2.23 -1.19 8.86
CA GLY A 87 1.44 -1.08 10.10
C GLY A 87 0.09 -1.79 10.06
N THR A 88 -0.17 -2.60 9.05
CA THR A 88 -1.43 -3.32 8.82
C THR A 88 -1.77 -4.27 9.97
N THR A 89 -0.78 -4.99 10.50
CA THR A 89 -0.92 -5.86 11.67
C THR A 89 -1.24 -5.06 12.94
N THR A 90 -0.56 -3.94 13.14
CA THR A 90 -0.80 -3.05 14.30
C THR A 90 -2.23 -2.49 14.26
N ALA A 91 -2.70 -2.03 13.09
CA ALA A 91 -4.05 -1.52 12.90
C ALA A 91 -5.12 -2.60 13.20
N THR A 92 -4.88 -3.82 12.73
CA THR A 92 -5.75 -4.98 12.97
C THR A 92 -5.88 -5.29 14.47
N ILE A 93 -4.77 -5.27 15.21
CA ILE A 93 -4.74 -5.51 16.65
C ILE A 93 -5.46 -4.41 17.42
N LEU A 94 -5.22 -3.15 17.04
CA LEU A 94 -5.90 -2.00 17.63
C LEU A 94 -7.41 -2.09 17.41
N ALA A 95 -7.86 -2.40 16.20
CA ALA A 95 -9.28 -2.57 15.88
C ALA A 95 -9.91 -3.69 16.72
N GLN A 96 -9.26 -4.86 16.80
CA GLN A 96 -9.72 -5.97 17.65
C GLN A 96 -9.87 -5.55 19.10
N SER A 97 -8.89 -4.82 19.63
CA SER A 97 -8.89 -4.39 21.02
C SER A 97 -9.99 -3.36 21.30
N ILE A 98 -10.13 -2.33 20.46
CA ILE A 98 -11.16 -1.30 20.60
C ILE A 98 -12.55 -1.93 20.54
N ILE A 99 -12.80 -2.81 19.56
CA ILE A 99 -14.07 -3.54 19.42
C ILE A 99 -14.31 -4.41 20.64
N GLY A 100 -13.30 -5.19 21.08
CA GLY A 100 -13.43 -6.14 22.17
C GLY A 100 -13.72 -5.47 23.53
N VAL A 101 -13.09 -4.35 23.81
CA VAL A 101 -13.33 -3.57 25.06
C VAL A 101 -14.62 -2.76 24.93
N GLY A 102 -14.85 -2.11 23.78
CA GLY A 102 -16.03 -1.31 23.53
C GLY A 102 -17.32 -2.12 23.60
N LEU A 103 -17.34 -3.31 23.00
CA LEU A 103 -18.52 -4.18 23.01
C LEU A 103 -18.95 -4.61 24.43
N LYS A 104 -17.98 -4.82 25.33
CA LYS A 104 -18.31 -5.13 26.75
C LYS A 104 -19.08 -3.99 27.40
N ASN A 105 -18.70 -2.73 27.11
CA ASN A 105 -19.36 -1.56 27.64
C ASN A 105 -20.75 -1.35 27.01
N VAL A 106 -20.88 -1.55 25.68
CA VAL A 106 -22.19 -1.51 25.00
C VAL A 106 -23.14 -2.55 25.58
N THR A 107 -22.67 -3.79 25.81
CA THR A 107 -23.46 -4.87 26.42
C THR A 107 -23.83 -4.52 27.87
N ALA A 108 -23.01 -3.75 28.58
CA ALA A 108 -23.30 -3.27 29.93
C ALA A 108 -24.26 -2.06 29.95
N GLY A 109 -24.72 -1.58 28.79
CA GLY A 109 -25.72 -0.52 28.66
C GLY A 109 -25.18 0.87 28.36
N ALA A 110 -23.88 1.04 28.09
CA ALA A 110 -23.32 2.30 27.65
C ALA A 110 -23.84 2.71 26.27
N ASN A 111 -24.08 4.03 26.07
CA ASN A 111 -24.54 4.57 24.80
C ASN A 111 -23.44 4.45 23.72
N PRO A 112 -23.63 3.67 22.65
CA PRO A 112 -22.60 3.48 21.63
C PRO A 112 -22.16 4.76 20.92
N MET A 113 -23.08 5.73 20.77
CA MET A 113 -22.78 7.00 20.09
C MET A 113 -21.88 7.89 20.96
N ASP A 114 -22.06 7.88 22.28
CA ASP A 114 -21.23 8.63 23.21
C ASP A 114 -19.87 7.94 23.40
N LEU A 115 -19.86 6.60 23.48
CA LEU A 115 -18.60 5.84 23.41
C LEU A 115 -17.77 6.22 22.19
N LYS A 116 -18.42 6.27 21.01
CA LYS A 116 -17.73 6.67 19.75
C LYS A 116 -17.17 8.09 19.85
N ARG A 117 -17.91 9.06 20.39
CA ARG A 117 -17.40 10.43 20.58
C ARG A 117 -16.16 10.46 21.48
N GLY A 118 -16.18 9.69 22.57
CA GLY A 118 -15.02 9.55 23.45
C GLY A 118 -13.82 8.92 22.78
N ILE A 119 -14.04 7.87 21.97
CA ILE A 119 -13.02 7.23 21.13
C ILE A 119 -12.42 8.28 20.18
N ASP A 120 -13.25 8.99 19.41
CA ASP A 120 -12.80 9.98 18.44
C ASP A 120 -11.96 11.11 19.10
N LYS A 121 -12.39 11.63 20.27
CA LYS A 121 -11.63 12.62 21.06
C LYS A 121 -10.27 12.08 21.51
N ALA A 122 -10.23 10.86 22.03
CA ALA A 122 -9.00 10.24 22.51
C ALA A 122 -8.00 9.97 21.36
N VAL A 123 -8.48 9.47 20.24
CA VAL A 123 -7.66 9.24 19.04
C VAL A 123 -7.06 10.55 18.53
N GLY A 124 -7.86 11.61 18.39
CA GLY A 124 -7.37 12.92 17.97
C GLY A 124 -6.26 13.45 18.88
N LYS A 125 -6.38 13.23 20.20
CA LYS A 125 -5.38 13.65 21.18
C LYS A 125 -4.08 12.85 21.07
N ILE A 126 -4.17 11.51 20.98
CA ILE A 126 -3.01 10.63 20.81
C ILE A 126 -2.29 10.91 19.48
N VAL A 127 -3.03 11.09 18.39
CA VAL A 127 -2.46 11.43 17.07
C VAL A 127 -1.70 12.75 17.12
N SER A 128 -2.27 13.77 17.78
CA SER A 128 -1.56 15.05 17.97
C SER A 128 -0.26 14.87 18.76
N GLU A 129 -0.25 14.01 19.78
CA GLU A 129 0.94 13.74 20.58
C GLU A 129 1.99 12.93 19.79
N ILE A 130 1.58 11.93 19.01
CA ILE A 130 2.49 11.17 18.13
C ILE A 130 3.19 12.13 17.15
N ARG A 131 2.44 13.05 16.53
CA ARG A 131 3.03 14.08 15.65
C ARG A 131 4.01 15.00 16.37
N SER A 132 3.70 15.39 17.61
CA SER A 132 4.57 16.26 18.39
C SER A 132 5.87 15.58 18.84
N MET A 133 5.86 14.26 19.02
CA MET A 133 7.03 13.44 19.36
C MET A 133 7.88 13.09 18.16
N ALA A 134 7.34 13.23 16.94
CA ALA A 134 8.02 12.80 15.73
C ALA A 134 9.32 13.59 15.51
N GLN A 135 10.40 12.85 15.23
CA GLN A 135 11.70 13.40 14.90
C GLN A 135 11.95 13.27 13.40
N GLU A 136 12.17 14.38 12.73
CA GLU A 136 12.53 14.38 11.31
C GLU A 136 13.80 13.56 11.05
N ILE A 137 13.81 12.87 9.94
CA ILE A 137 14.99 12.09 9.51
C ILE A 137 16.09 13.02 9.01
N GLY A 138 15.72 14.14 8.34
CA GLY A 138 16.70 15.01 7.71
C GLY A 138 17.60 14.23 6.75
N ASP A 139 18.91 14.49 6.72
CA ASP A 139 19.90 13.79 5.89
C ASP A 139 20.55 12.59 6.59
N ASN A 140 19.89 12.06 7.61
CA ASN A 140 20.43 10.95 8.40
C ASN A 140 20.06 9.60 7.78
N PHE A 141 20.94 9.05 6.92
CA PHE A 141 20.78 7.74 6.29
C PHE A 141 20.85 6.56 7.28
N GLU A 142 21.44 6.74 8.47
CA GLU A 142 21.42 5.73 9.52
C GLU A 142 20.00 5.53 10.07
N LYS A 143 19.22 6.62 10.25
CA LYS A 143 17.81 6.50 10.62
C LYS A 143 16.98 5.80 9.51
N ILE A 144 17.29 6.05 8.24
CA ILE A 144 16.66 5.36 7.11
C ILE A 144 16.95 3.85 7.18
N GLU A 145 18.20 3.47 7.39
CA GLU A 145 18.61 2.07 7.55
C GLU A 145 17.88 1.41 8.74
N HIS A 146 17.78 2.10 9.87
CA HIS A 146 17.09 1.61 11.06
C HIS A 146 15.59 1.38 10.81
N VAL A 147 14.88 2.34 10.19
CA VAL A 147 13.46 2.18 9.84
C VAL A 147 13.26 0.99 8.91
N ALA A 148 14.04 0.93 7.83
CA ALA A 148 13.96 -0.16 6.86
C ALA A 148 14.26 -1.53 7.50
N LYS A 149 15.28 -1.61 8.37
CA LYS A 149 15.62 -2.82 9.11
C LYS A 149 14.49 -3.27 10.03
N ILE A 150 13.83 -2.35 10.75
CA ILE A 150 12.73 -2.69 11.66
C ILE A 150 11.53 -3.21 10.88
N SER A 151 11.11 -2.51 9.83
CA SER A 151 10.00 -2.95 8.98
C SER A 151 10.31 -4.28 8.27
N ALA A 152 11.56 -4.50 7.85
CA ALA A 152 12.02 -5.79 7.32
C ALA A 152 12.22 -6.89 8.39
N ASN A 153 11.57 -6.81 9.56
CA ASN A 153 11.69 -7.78 10.65
C ASN A 153 13.12 -7.96 11.21
N GLY A 154 13.93 -6.92 11.16
CA GLY A 154 15.30 -6.90 11.67
C GLY A 154 16.36 -7.40 10.69
N ASP A 155 16.04 -7.46 9.40
CA ASP A 155 16.98 -7.81 8.34
C ASP A 155 17.90 -6.62 8.04
N GLU A 156 19.17 -6.76 8.43
CA GLU A 156 20.20 -5.71 8.27
C GLU A 156 20.54 -5.48 6.80
N GLN A 157 20.54 -6.54 5.99
CA GLN A 157 20.88 -6.46 4.58
C GLN A 157 19.86 -5.63 3.82
N ILE A 158 18.57 -5.85 4.08
CA ILE A 158 17.48 -5.05 3.48
C ILE A 158 17.61 -3.59 3.91
N GLY A 159 17.84 -3.32 5.21
CA GLY A 159 18.04 -1.96 5.70
C GLY A 159 19.17 -1.21 4.98
N GLN A 160 20.32 -1.85 4.85
CA GLN A 160 21.49 -1.29 4.16
C GLN A 160 21.22 -1.04 2.67
N LEU A 161 20.58 -1.99 1.98
CA LEU A 161 20.26 -1.86 0.54
C LEU A 161 19.29 -0.71 0.27
N ILE A 162 18.29 -0.52 1.12
CA ILE A 162 17.35 0.61 0.98
C ILE A 162 18.04 1.94 1.24
N ALA A 163 18.88 2.03 2.29
CA ALA A 163 19.67 3.23 2.56
C ALA A 163 20.66 3.54 1.43
N GLU A 164 21.27 2.53 0.82
CA GLU A 164 22.14 2.67 -0.35
C GLU A 164 21.35 3.16 -1.58
N ALA A 165 20.18 2.57 -1.84
CA ALA A 165 19.29 3.01 -2.92
C ALA A 165 18.92 4.48 -2.77
N MET A 166 18.48 4.89 -1.56
CA MET A 166 18.15 6.28 -1.24
C MET A 166 19.33 7.25 -1.43
N ARG A 167 20.56 6.82 -1.09
CA ARG A 167 21.75 7.65 -1.34
C ARG A 167 22.01 7.88 -2.82
N LYS A 168 21.74 6.85 -3.66
CA LYS A 168 22.02 6.91 -5.11
C LYS A 168 21.02 7.79 -5.86
N VAL A 169 19.75 7.75 -5.48
CA VAL A 169 18.67 8.48 -6.21
C VAL A 169 18.16 9.71 -5.46
N SER A 170 18.75 10.08 -4.32
CA SER A 170 18.26 11.09 -3.38
C SER A 170 16.92 10.71 -2.69
N LYS A 171 16.47 11.56 -1.76
CA LYS A 171 15.24 11.31 -0.98
C LYS A 171 13.96 11.36 -1.81
N GLU A 172 13.95 12.14 -2.87
CA GLU A 172 12.83 12.29 -3.80
C GLU A 172 12.90 11.29 -4.95
N GLY A 173 13.97 10.47 -4.98
CA GLY A 173 14.21 9.49 -6.03
C GLY A 173 13.28 8.29 -5.94
N VAL A 174 13.00 7.70 -7.08
CA VAL A 174 12.13 6.54 -7.20
C VAL A 174 12.93 5.27 -6.94
N ILE A 175 12.39 4.40 -6.07
CA ILE A 175 12.91 3.06 -5.85
C ILE A 175 11.81 2.07 -6.21
N THR A 176 12.14 1.08 -7.06
CA THR A 176 11.26 -0.03 -7.44
C THR A 176 11.86 -1.35 -6.98
N VAL A 177 11.02 -2.34 -6.78
CA VAL A 177 11.42 -3.67 -6.31
C VAL A 177 11.08 -4.69 -7.39
N GLU A 178 12.12 -5.39 -7.87
CA GLU A 178 12.01 -6.38 -8.94
C GLU A 178 12.57 -7.73 -8.52
N GLU A 179 12.19 -8.77 -9.23
CA GLU A 179 12.74 -10.11 -9.01
C GLU A 179 14.09 -10.24 -9.70
N ALA A 180 15.11 -10.69 -8.96
CA ALA A 180 16.40 -11.00 -9.53
C ALA A 180 16.35 -12.30 -10.32
N LYS A 181 17.16 -12.41 -11.39
CA LYS A 181 17.39 -13.67 -12.11
C LYS A 181 18.26 -14.65 -11.34
N GLY A 182 18.94 -14.20 -10.29
CA GLY A 182 19.86 -14.96 -9.45
C GLY A 182 19.43 -14.98 -7.99
N ILE A 183 20.30 -15.51 -7.14
CA ILE A 183 20.06 -15.64 -5.69
C ILE A 183 20.47 -14.39 -4.89
N GLU A 184 21.25 -13.50 -5.48
CA GLU A 184 21.75 -12.31 -4.81
C GLU A 184 20.78 -11.14 -4.94
N THR A 185 20.63 -10.37 -3.86
CA THR A 185 19.86 -9.13 -3.87
C THR A 185 20.80 -7.97 -4.13
N THR A 186 20.50 -7.16 -5.14
CA THR A 186 21.35 -6.05 -5.61
C THR A 186 20.57 -4.76 -5.83
N VAL A 187 21.28 -3.63 -5.87
CA VAL A 187 20.73 -2.31 -6.18
C VAL A 187 21.41 -1.75 -7.42
N GLU A 188 20.63 -1.46 -8.43
CA GLU A 188 21.10 -0.79 -9.64
C GLU A 188 20.35 0.54 -9.84
N VAL A 189 21.03 1.54 -10.41
CA VAL A 189 20.39 2.78 -10.82
C VAL A 189 20.33 2.80 -12.34
N VAL A 190 19.12 2.94 -12.85
CA VAL A 190 18.84 2.95 -14.29
C VAL A 190 18.20 4.27 -14.70
N GLU A 191 18.26 4.59 -15.99
CA GLU A 191 17.54 5.73 -16.57
C GLU A 191 16.03 5.52 -16.38
N GLY A 192 15.35 6.46 -15.75
CA GLY A 192 13.93 6.30 -15.47
C GLY A 192 13.34 7.52 -14.80
N MET A 193 12.02 7.57 -14.71
CA MET A 193 11.31 8.61 -13.99
C MET A 193 9.94 8.14 -13.51
N GLN A 194 9.40 8.83 -12.52
CA GLN A 194 8.01 8.69 -12.10
C GLN A 194 7.26 10.01 -12.27
N PHE A 195 6.01 9.94 -12.66
CA PHE A 195 5.10 11.08 -12.66
C PHE A 195 3.76 10.76 -12.01
N ASP A 196 3.14 11.79 -11.42
CA ASP A 196 1.98 11.70 -10.55
C ASP A 196 0.68 11.61 -11.37
N ARG A 197 0.53 10.56 -12.14
CA ARG A 197 -0.70 10.18 -12.85
C ARG A 197 -0.71 8.68 -13.03
N GLY A 198 -1.76 8.05 -12.52
CA GLY A 198 -1.98 6.62 -12.66
C GLY A 198 -2.89 6.26 -13.82
N TYR A 199 -3.35 5.01 -13.83
CA TYR A 199 -4.23 4.51 -14.88
C TYR A 199 -5.60 5.22 -14.87
N ILE A 200 -6.14 5.46 -16.07
CA ILE A 200 -7.46 6.07 -16.23
C ILE A 200 -8.58 5.14 -15.77
N SER A 201 -8.36 3.83 -15.80
CA SER A 201 -9.34 2.82 -15.41
C SER A 201 -8.67 1.65 -14.68
N PRO A 202 -9.24 1.19 -13.54
CA PRO A 202 -8.71 0.01 -12.83
C PRO A 202 -8.80 -1.29 -13.64
N TYR A 203 -9.59 -1.30 -14.69
CA TYR A 203 -9.63 -2.44 -15.63
C TYR A 203 -8.33 -2.62 -16.44
N PHE A 204 -7.37 -1.72 -16.37
CA PHE A 204 -6.02 -1.89 -16.94
C PHE A 204 -5.05 -2.64 -16.02
N VAL A 205 -5.43 -2.92 -14.78
CA VAL A 205 -4.61 -3.64 -13.80
C VAL A 205 -4.25 -5.05 -14.29
N THR A 206 -2.97 -5.39 -14.27
CA THR A 206 -2.44 -6.72 -14.61
C THR A 206 -2.10 -7.53 -13.37
N ASN A 207 -1.72 -6.85 -12.28
CA ASN A 207 -1.46 -7.42 -10.97
C ASN A 207 -2.54 -6.96 -9.99
N SER A 208 -3.53 -7.80 -9.72
CA SER A 208 -4.66 -7.48 -8.84
C SER A 208 -4.28 -7.43 -7.36
N GLU A 209 -3.20 -8.06 -6.94
CA GLU A 209 -2.73 -8.04 -5.54
C GLU A 209 -2.21 -6.64 -5.17
N LYS A 210 -1.44 -6.02 -6.08
CA LYS A 210 -0.89 -4.66 -5.91
C LYS A 210 -1.73 -3.56 -6.58
N MET A 211 -2.79 -3.92 -7.29
CA MET A 211 -3.60 -2.99 -8.10
C MET A 211 -2.77 -2.17 -9.09
N GLU A 212 -1.82 -2.82 -9.77
CA GLU A 212 -0.90 -2.23 -10.72
C GLU A 212 -1.07 -2.80 -12.14
N ALA A 213 -0.88 -1.97 -13.15
CA ALA A 213 -0.67 -2.39 -14.52
C ALA A 213 0.84 -2.44 -14.78
N GLN A 214 1.39 -3.65 -14.89
CA GLN A 214 2.81 -3.91 -15.18
C GLN A 214 2.96 -4.25 -16.65
N LEU A 215 3.81 -3.51 -17.36
CA LEU A 215 4.04 -3.62 -18.79
C LEU A 215 5.53 -3.89 -19.03
N GLU A 216 5.84 -5.07 -19.59
CA GLU A 216 7.20 -5.49 -19.93
C GLU A 216 7.53 -5.14 -21.37
N ASN A 217 8.65 -4.46 -21.60
CA ASN A 217 9.10 -3.97 -22.91
C ASN A 217 8.01 -3.20 -23.69
N PRO A 218 7.30 -2.24 -23.05
CA PRO A 218 6.19 -1.55 -23.71
C PRO A 218 6.65 -0.56 -24.78
N TYR A 219 5.69 -0.25 -25.65
CA TYR A 219 5.70 0.99 -26.41
C TYR A 219 4.96 2.10 -25.63
N LEU A 220 5.34 3.36 -25.85
CA LEU A 220 4.67 4.53 -25.30
C LEU A 220 4.17 5.42 -26.42
N LEU A 221 2.87 5.63 -26.49
CA LEU A 221 2.26 6.69 -27.29
C LEU A 221 2.10 7.93 -26.41
N ILE A 222 2.74 9.02 -26.79
CA ILE A 222 2.73 10.28 -26.03
C ILE A 222 2.00 11.34 -26.87
N TYR A 223 0.80 11.73 -26.39
CA TYR A 223 -0.09 12.64 -27.11
C TYR A 223 -0.47 13.83 -26.26
N ASP A 224 -0.40 15.04 -26.80
CA ASP A 224 -0.60 16.29 -26.05
C ASP A 224 -2.08 16.69 -25.91
N LYS A 225 -2.98 16.01 -26.59
CA LYS A 225 -4.41 16.27 -26.57
C LYS A 225 -5.23 15.09 -26.05
N LYS A 226 -6.53 15.29 -26.05
CA LYS A 226 -7.53 14.27 -25.72
C LYS A 226 -7.77 13.32 -26.90
N ILE A 227 -7.89 12.03 -26.59
CA ILE A 227 -8.31 11.02 -27.57
C ILE A 227 -9.81 10.86 -27.48
N SER A 228 -10.53 11.26 -28.53
CA SER A 228 -11.99 11.28 -28.53
C SER A 228 -12.59 9.98 -29.07
N THR A 229 -12.00 9.40 -30.11
CA THR A 229 -12.47 8.18 -30.72
C THR A 229 -11.37 7.15 -30.88
N LEU A 230 -11.71 5.86 -30.76
CA LEU A 230 -10.76 4.76 -30.99
C LEU A 230 -10.21 4.77 -32.42
N LYS A 231 -11.03 5.25 -33.37
CA LYS A 231 -10.65 5.29 -34.80
C LYS A 231 -9.36 6.10 -35.03
N GLU A 232 -9.12 7.13 -34.22
CA GLU A 232 -7.92 7.98 -34.31
C GLU A 232 -6.64 7.21 -34.03
N ILE A 233 -6.69 6.26 -33.11
CA ILE A 233 -5.50 5.48 -32.69
C ILE A 233 -5.51 4.05 -33.23
N LEU A 234 -6.52 3.65 -34.02
CA LEU A 234 -6.66 2.29 -34.54
C LEU A 234 -5.41 1.84 -35.31
N PRO A 235 -4.81 2.65 -36.23
CA PRO A 235 -3.64 2.24 -36.99
C PRO A 235 -2.45 1.86 -36.10
N ILE A 236 -2.21 2.59 -35.00
CA ILE A 236 -1.08 2.30 -34.12
C ILE A 236 -1.39 1.12 -33.18
N LEU A 237 -2.67 0.92 -32.80
CA LEU A 237 -3.09 -0.25 -32.04
C LEU A 237 -2.89 -1.54 -32.85
N GLU A 238 -3.21 -1.55 -34.15
CA GLU A 238 -3.00 -2.69 -35.03
C GLU A 238 -1.51 -2.99 -35.21
N GLN A 239 -0.69 -1.97 -35.41
CA GLN A 239 0.77 -2.12 -35.51
C GLN A 239 1.37 -2.70 -34.22
N THR A 240 0.98 -2.19 -33.05
CA THR A 240 1.48 -2.69 -31.76
C THR A 240 1.01 -4.12 -31.49
N LEU A 241 -0.23 -4.45 -31.85
CA LEU A 241 -0.77 -5.81 -31.72
C LEU A 241 0.07 -6.83 -32.53
N GLN A 242 0.49 -6.48 -33.73
CA GLN A 242 1.34 -7.36 -34.58
C GLN A 242 2.69 -7.66 -33.94
N THR A 243 3.23 -6.75 -33.10
CA THR A 243 4.50 -6.96 -32.38
C THR A 243 4.35 -7.82 -31.13
N GLY A 244 3.13 -7.98 -30.61
CA GLY A 244 2.83 -8.66 -29.34
C GLY A 244 3.28 -7.89 -28.08
N ARG A 245 3.89 -6.71 -28.23
CA ARG A 245 4.35 -5.85 -27.13
C ARG A 245 3.19 -5.03 -26.56
N PRO A 246 3.19 -4.75 -25.25
CA PRO A 246 2.18 -3.88 -24.65
C PRO A 246 2.37 -2.42 -25.07
N LEU A 247 1.28 -1.65 -25.00
CA LEU A 247 1.25 -0.22 -25.28
C LEU A 247 0.78 0.55 -24.05
N LEU A 248 1.58 1.53 -23.61
CA LEU A 248 1.10 2.59 -22.71
C LEU A 248 0.69 3.80 -23.56
N ILE A 249 -0.51 4.31 -23.33
CA ILE A 249 -1.01 5.56 -23.92
C ILE A 249 -0.95 6.63 -22.82
N VAL A 250 -0.18 7.71 -23.08
CA VAL A 250 -0.12 8.90 -22.24
C VAL A 250 -0.76 10.04 -23.04
N ALA A 251 -1.94 10.46 -22.62
CA ALA A 251 -2.70 11.52 -23.30
C ALA A 251 -3.30 12.51 -22.29
N GLU A 252 -3.74 13.67 -22.75
CA GLU A 252 -4.43 14.64 -21.89
C GLU A 252 -5.63 14.00 -21.17
N ASP A 253 -6.48 13.31 -21.93
CA ASP A 253 -7.59 12.49 -21.47
C ASP A 253 -8.01 11.50 -22.56
N ILE A 254 -8.86 10.55 -22.21
CA ILE A 254 -9.51 9.63 -23.17
C ILE A 254 -11.01 9.66 -22.93
N ASP A 255 -11.78 9.93 -23.97
CA ASP A 255 -13.24 9.94 -23.88
C ASP A 255 -13.81 8.56 -23.52
N SER A 256 -14.95 8.58 -22.84
CA SER A 256 -15.59 7.36 -22.31
C SER A 256 -15.82 6.28 -23.36
N GLU A 257 -16.15 6.65 -24.60
CA GLU A 257 -16.38 5.69 -25.71
C GLU A 257 -15.08 5.01 -26.13
N ALA A 258 -14.00 5.78 -26.33
CA ALA A 258 -12.69 5.25 -26.67
C ALA A 258 -12.13 4.40 -25.52
N LEU A 259 -12.26 4.87 -24.28
CA LEU A 259 -11.84 4.16 -23.07
C LEU A 259 -12.57 2.82 -22.91
N ALA A 260 -13.89 2.81 -23.02
CA ALA A 260 -14.68 1.57 -22.93
C ALA A 260 -14.24 0.53 -23.95
N THR A 261 -13.94 0.97 -25.18
CA THR A 261 -13.49 0.06 -26.24
C THR A 261 -12.09 -0.49 -25.97
N LEU A 262 -11.16 0.32 -25.46
CA LEU A 262 -9.83 -0.14 -25.03
C LEU A 262 -9.93 -1.18 -23.91
N VAL A 263 -10.76 -0.91 -22.89
CA VAL A 263 -11.00 -1.82 -21.77
C VAL A 263 -11.59 -3.15 -22.24
N VAL A 264 -12.63 -3.12 -23.09
CA VAL A 264 -13.25 -4.35 -23.60
C VAL A 264 -12.26 -5.21 -24.40
N ASN A 265 -11.46 -4.59 -25.27
CA ASN A 265 -10.47 -5.33 -26.06
C ASN A 265 -9.34 -5.89 -25.18
N ARG A 266 -8.93 -5.16 -24.13
CA ARG A 266 -7.98 -5.68 -23.15
C ARG A 266 -8.55 -6.87 -22.39
N LEU A 267 -9.77 -6.77 -21.85
CA LEU A 267 -10.42 -7.85 -21.08
C LEU A 267 -10.63 -9.13 -21.92
N ARG A 268 -10.86 -8.98 -23.22
CA ARG A 268 -10.93 -10.11 -24.16
C ARG A 268 -9.56 -10.71 -24.49
N GLY A 269 -8.47 -10.18 -23.94
CA GLY A 269 -7.11 -10.67 -24.19
C GLY A 269 -6.55 -10.32 -25.56
N GLY A 270 -7.30 -9.56 -26.38
CA GLY A 270 -6.85 -9.17 -27.72
C GLY A 270 -5.82 -8.05 -27.75
N LEU A 271 -5.76 -7.22 -26.70
CA LEU A 271 -4.89 -6.05 -26.67
C LEU A 271 -4.20 -5.91 -25.30
N LYS A 272 -2.88 -5.78 -25.30
CA LYS A 272 -2.10 -5.47 -24.11
C LYS A 272 -1.92 -3.96 -24.02
N VAL A 273 -2.83 -3.26 -23.37
CA VAL A 273 -2.84 -1.79 -23.29
C VAL A 273 -3.10 -1.29 -21.88
N CYS A 274 -2.47 -0.18 -21.54
CA CYS A 274 -2.80 0.66 -20.40
C CYS A 274 -2.87 2.11 -20.86
N ALA A 275 -3.67 2.93 -20.17
CA ALA A 275 -3.76 4.35 -20.46
C ALA A 275 -3.66 5.15 -19.17
N ALA A 276 -2.83 6.20 -19.19
CA ALA A 276 -2.61 7.14 -18.10
C ALA A 276 -2.83 8.58 -18.60
N LYS A 277 -3.25 9.47 -17.69
CA LYS A 277 -3.34 10.89 -18.01
C LYS A 277 -1.94 11.52 -18.06
N ALA A 278 -1.76 12.47 -18.97
CA ALA A 278 -0.54 13.27 -19.04
C ALA A 278 -0.37 14.09 -17.75
N PRO A 279 0.86 14.16 -17.22
CA PRO A 279 1.14 14.94 -16.01
C PRO A 279 1.11 16.45 -16.28
N GLY A 280 0.69 17.24 -15.29
CA GLY A 280 0.63 18.68 -15.36
C GLY A 280 -0.52 19.24 -16.20
N PHE A 281 -0.50 20.57 -16.41
CA PHE A 281 -1.50 21.31 -17.17
C PHE A 281 -0.82 22.37 -18.05
N GLY A 282 -1.44 22.73 -19.18
CA GLY A 282 -0.96 23.78 -20.08
C GLY A 282 0.49 23.54 -20.55
N ASP A 283 1.32 24.58 -20.53
CA ASP A 283 2.72 24.50 -20.99
C ASP A 283 3.58 23.53 -20.15
N ARG A 284 3.25 23.36 -18.87
CA ARG A 284 3.93 22.37 -18.03
C ARG A 284 3.66 20.95 -18.51
N ARG A 285 2.44 20.64 -18.93
CA ARG A 285 2.11 19.34 -19.51
C ARG A 285 2.96 19.06 -20.74
N LYS A 286 3.04 20.03 -21.67
CA LYS A 286 3.86 19.91 -22.87
C LYS A 286 5.34 19.66 -22.52
N ALA A 287 5.85 20.40 -21.54
CA ALA A 287 7.23 20.24 -21.09
C ALA A 287 7.50 18.86 -20.46
N MET A 288 6.57 18.34 -19.64
CA MET A 288 6.69 17.01 -19.02
C MET A 288 6.52 15.89 -20.05
N LEU A 289 5.62 16.02 -21.02
CA LEU A 289 5.51 15.07 -22.13
C LEU A 289 6.80 15.01 -22.95
N GLN A 290 7.45 16.15 -23.17
CA GLN A 290 8.75 16.21 -23.86
C GLN A 290 9.86 15.53 -23.02
N ASP A 291 9.82 15.63 -21.68
CA ASP A 291 10.78 14.93 -20.81
C ASP A 291 10.59 13.42 -20.90
N ILE A 292 9.32 12.95 -20.89
CA ILE A 292 8.98 11.52 -21.07
C ILE A 292 9.44 11.04 -22.46
N ALA A 293 9.21 11.82 -23.52
CA ALA A 293 9.63 11.49 -24.87
C ALA A 293 11.16 11.37 -24.96
N THR A 294 11.90 12.33 -24.40
CA THR A 294 13.36 12.31 -24.35
C THR A 294 13.88 11.07 -23.61
N LEU A 295 13.30 10.76 -22.44
CA LEU A 295 13.68 9.59 -21.64
C LEU A 295 13.44 8.27 -22.36
N THR A 296 12.37 8.16 -23.13
CA THR A 296 11.95 6.89 -23.77
C THR A 296 12.35 6.76 -25.23
N GLY A 297 12.99 7.80 -25.79
CA GLY A 297 13.40 7.83 -27.19
C GLY A 297 12.24 7.93 -28.18
N GLY A 298 11.07 8.40 -27.71
CA GLY A 298 9.91 8.66 -28.55
C GLY A 298 9.75 10.13 -28.88
N ILE A 299 8.64 10.47 -29.52
CA ILE A 299 8.28 11.87 -29.80
C ILE A 299 6.91 12.20 -29.25
N VAL A 300 6.69 13.47 -28.89
CA VAL A 300 5.37 13.96 -28.51
C VAL A 300 4.57 14.19 -29.79
N ILE A 301 3.47 13.49 -29.92
CA ILE A 301 2.54 13.70 -31.03
C ILE A 301 1.70 14.92 -30.71
N SER A 302 1.84 15.95 -31.54
CA SER A 302 1.15 17.25 -31.38
C SER A 302 0.73 17.80 -32.73
N GLU A 303 -0.53 18.21 -32.82
CA GLU A 303 -1.05 18.89 -33.99
C GLU A 303 -0.40 20.29 -34.20
N GLU A 304 0.10 20.92 -33.13
CA GLU A 304 0.83 22.20 -33.22
C GLU A 304 2.12 22.02 -33.99
N THR A 305 2.74 20.83 -33.96
CA THR A 305 3.92 20.49 -34.78
C THR A 305 3.57 19.87 -36.12
N GLY A 306 2.29 19.85 -36.49
CA GLY A 306 1.79 19.29 -37.76
C GLY A 306 1.64 17.78 -37.78
N MET A 307 1.77 17.11 -36.64
CA MET A 307 1.62 15.64 -36.51
C MET A 307 0.18 15.27 -36.23
N LYS A 308 -0.32 14.26 -36.93
CA LYS A 308 -1.64 13.69 -36.67
C LYS A 308 -1.51 12.34 -36.00
N ILE A 309 -2.39 12.05 -35.06
CA ILE A 309 -2.37 10.80 -34.28
C ILE A 309 -2.65 9.57 -35.16
N ASP A 310 -3.43 9.71 -36.23
CA ASP A 310 -3.74 8.64 -37.19
C ASP A 310 -2.58 8.27 -38.12
N ALA A 311 -1.53 9.12 -38.18
CA ALA A 311 -0.31 8.90 -38.98
C ALA A 311 0.88 8.41 -38.15
N VAL A 312 0.68 8.06 -36.87
CA VAL A 312 1.73 7.59 -35.97
C VAL A 312 2.22 6.19 -36.37
N THR A 313 3.54 6.01 -36.33
CA THR A 313 4.23 4.74 -36.64
C THR A 313 5.03 4.25 -35.42
N LEU A 314 5.45 2.98 -35.41
CA LEU A 314 6.14 2.36 -34.26
C LEU A 314 7.49 3.01 -33.92
N ASP A 315 8.16 3.64 -34.88
CA ASP A 315 9.42 4.35 -34.68
C ASP A 315 9.25 5.68 -33.97
N MET A 316 8.05 6.25 -33.98
CA MET A 316 7.69 7.47 -33.24
C MET A 316 7.39 7.20 -31.78
N LEU A 317 7.11 5.93 -31.41
CA LEU A 317 6.77 5.54 -30.05
C LEU A 317 8.01 5.49 -29.16
N GLY A 318 7.84 5.95 -27.91
CA GLY A 318 8.81 5.71 -26.86
C GLY A 318 8.89 4.21 -26.51
N LYS A 319 9.99 3.83 -25.86
CA LYS A 319 10.24 2.45 -25.39
C LYS A 319 10.86 2.49 -24.00
N ALA A 320 10.59 1.45 -23.21
CA ALA A 320 11.21 1.24 -21.92
C ALA A 320 11.36 -0.26 -21.67
N GLU A 321 12.18 -0.65 -20.71
CA GLU A 321 12.28 -2.05 -20.27
C GLU A 321 11.02 -2.46 -19.52
N LYS A 322 10.58 -1.61 -18.57
CA LYS A 322 9.37 -1.84 -17.77
C LYS A 322 8.63 -0.54 -17.47
N ILE A 323 7.30 -0.62 -17.42
CA ILE A 323 6.47 0.46 -16.89
C ILE A 323 5.48 -0.14 -15.89
N THR A 324 5.39 0.49 -14.73
CA THR A 324 4.40 0.20 -13.70
C THR A 324 3.47 1.38 -13.53
N VAL A 325 2.16 1.14 -13.64
CA VAL A 325 1.13 2.17 -13.47
C VAL A 325 0.20 1.75 -12.34
N ASP A 326 0.22 2.49 -11.25
CA ASP A 326 -0.74 2.37 -10.16
C ASP A 326 -1.90 3.37 -10.31
N LYS A 327 -2.72 3.54 -9.27
CA LYS A 327 -3.87 4.48 -9.30
C LYS A 327 -3.44 5.95 -9.36
N ASP A 328 -2.26 6.27 -8.84
CA ASP A 328 -1.78 7.63 -8.63
C ASP A 328 -0.55 7.99 -9.48
N ASN A 329 0.28 6.99 -9.81
CA ASN A 329 1.60 7.17 -10.41
C ASN A 329 1.83 6.30 -11.65
N THR A 330 2.74 6.77 -12.50
CA THR A 330 3.34 5.99 -13.58
C THR A 330 4.86 6.04 -13.44
N THR A 331 5.48 4.86 -13.29
CA THR A 331 6.93 4.69 -13.17
C THR A 331 7.50 4.05 -14.42
N ILE A 332 8.44 4.73 -15.06
CA ILE A 332 9.19 4.26 -16.24
C ILE A 332 10.57 3.82 -15.77
N VAL A 333 10.93 2.58 -16.04
CA VAL A 333 12.22 1.98 -15.69
C VAL A 333 12.99 1.69 -16.98
N ASN A 334 14.24 2.12 -17.01
CA ASN A 334 15.16 1.93 -18.12
C ASN A 334 14.57 2.34 -19.47
N GLY A 335 14.28 3.65 -19.58
CA GLY A 335 13.83 4.25 -20.85
C GLY A 335 14.90 4.14 -21.93
N ALA A 336 14.48 3.91 -23.17
CA ALA A 336 15.37 3.70 -24.33
C ALA A 336 15.86 5.01 -24.97
N GLY A 337 15.72 6.16 -24.29
CA GLY A 337 16.20 7.44 -24.78
C GLY A 337 17.72 7.52 -24.82
N ASP A 338 18.23 8.39 -25.72
CA ASP A 338 19.66 8.67 -25.78
C ASP A 338 20.14 9.41 -24.53
N LYS A 339 21.19 8.90 -23.90
CA LYS A 339 21.74 9.47 -22.66
C LYS A 339 22.23 10.92 -22.83
N GLU A 340 22.76 11.23 -23.99
CA GLU A 340 23.22 12.60 -24.29
C GLU A 340 22.04 13.55 -24.42
N ALA A 341 20.97 13.15 -25.12
CA ALA A 341 19.73 13.93 -25.21
C ALA A 341 19.08 14.16 -23.83
N ILE A 342 19.12 13.16 -22.93
CA ILE A 342 18.63 13.30 -21.54
C ILE A 342 19.48 14.32 -20.78
N ARG A 343 20.81 14.30 -20.90
CA ARG A 343 21.72 15.27 -20.27
C ARG A 343 21.52 16.67 -20.80
N GLU A 344 21.38 16.83 -22.11
CA GLU A 344 21.08 18.13 -22.74
C GLU A 344 19.75 18.69 -22.24
N ARG A 345 18.74 17.84 -22.13
CA ARG A 345 17.43 18.21 -21.58
C ARG A 345 17.53 18.66 -20.13
N ALA A 346 18.26 17.94 -19.30
CA ALA A 346 18.54 18.33 -17.92
C ALA A 346 19.30 19.66 -17.83
N ALA A 347 20.26 19.90 -18.71
CA ALA A 347 20.98 21.18 -18.79
C ALA A 347 20.06 22.35 -19.18
N GLN A 348 19.12 22.15 -20.10
CA GLN A 348 18.10 23.15 -20.46
C GLN A 348 17.23 23.51 -19.24
N ILE A 349 16.78 22.54 -18.46
CA ILE A 349 15.98 22.77 -17.25
C ILE A 349 16.81 23.53 -16.20
N LYS A 350 18.09 23.18 -16.00
CA LYS A 350 19.01 23.91 -15.10
C LYS A 350 19.15 25.39 -15.53
N ALA A 351 19.28 25.66 -16.82
CA ALA A 351 19.33 27.01 -17.32
C ALA A 351 18.02 27.79 -17.09
N GLN A 352 16.85 27.12 -17.20
CA GLN A 352 15.55 27.72 -16.86
C GLN A 352 15.45 28.06 -15.37
N ILE A 353 15.93 27.19 -14.48
CA ILE A 353 15.98 27.42 -13.02
C ILE A 353 16.82 28.67 -12.71
N ALA A 354 17.96 28.85 -13.37
CA ALA A 354 18.85 29.98 -13.14
C ALA A 354 18.25 31.32 -13.63
N ASN A 355 17.39 31.28 -14.65
CA ASN A 355 16.83 32.47 -15.29
C ASN A 355 15.43 32.85 -14.75
N THR A 356 14.74 31.97 -14.02
CA THR A 356 13.40 32.28 -13.49
C THR A 356 13.46 33.20 -12.27
N THR A 357 12.57 34.19 -12.25
CA THR A 357 12.38 35.10 -11.11
C THR A 357 11.26 34.67 -10.17
N SER A 358 10.46 33.69 -10.57
CA SER A 358 9.33 33.13 -9.79
C SER A 358 9.83 31.98 -8.91
N ASP A 359 9.68 32.12 -7.61
CA ASP A 359 10.05 31.06 -6.66
C ASP A 359 9.22 29.79 -6.88
N TYR A 360 7.92 29.94 -7.19
CA TYR A 360 7.06 28.82 -7.53
C TYR A 360 7.51 28.08 -8.81
N ASP A 361 7.88 28.83 -9.87
CA ASP A 361 8.36 28.20 -11.10
C ASP A 361 9.73 27.55 -10.88
N ARG A 362 10.58 28.17 -10.06
CA ARG A 362 11.88 27.59 -9.66
C ARG A 362 11.70 26.26 -8.98
N GLU A 363 10.79 26.17 -7.98
CA GLU A 363 10.47 24.93 -7.29
C GLU A 363 9.99 23.84 -8.26
N LYS A 364 9.05 24.16 -9.15
CA LYS A 364 8.51 23.21 -10.13
C LYS A 364 9.53 22.77 -11.20
N LEU A 365 10.46 23.63 -11.57
CA LEU A 365 11.56 23.26 -12.45
C LEU A 365 12.58 22.37 -11.72
N GLN A 366 12.85 22.62 -10.44
CA GLN A 366 13.72 21.76 -9.62
C GLN A 366 13.12 20.36 -9.46
N GLU A 367 11.83 20.26 -9.15
CA GLU A 367 11.10 18.98 -9.09
C GLU A 367 11.19 18.23 -10.42
N ARG A 368 10.98 18.90 -11.54
CA ARG A 368 11.08 18.30 -12.87
C ARG A 368 12.50 17.84 -13.20
N LEU A 369 13.51 18.64 -12.83
CA LEU A 369 14.92 18.26 -12.98
C LEU A 369 15.26 17.01 -12.16
N ALA A 370 14.81 16.95 -10.91
CA ALA A 370 15.03 15.80 -10.03
C ALA A 370 14.42 14.52 -10.63
N LYS A 371 13.18 14.59 -11.15
CA LYS A 371 12.51 13.46 -11.81
C LYS A 371 13.24 12.97 -13.06
N LEU A 372 13.82 13.86 -13.88
CA LEU A 372 14.52 13.50 -15.12
C LEU A 372 15.95 13.02 -14.89
N SER A 373 16.68 13.61 -13.93
CA SER A 373 18.11 13.36 -13.71
C SER A 373 18.40 12.40 -12.56
N GLY A 374 17.42 12.10 -11.71
CA GLY A 374 17.58 11.25 -10.55
C GLY A 374 17.67 9.75 -10.88
N GLY A 375 17.14 9.34 -12.00
CA GLY A 375 17.00 7.93 -12.37
C GLY A 375 16.01 7.19 -11.48
N VAL A 376 15.99 5.87 -11.63
CA VAL A 376 15.23 4.93 -10.78
C VAL A 376 16.20 3.93 -10.18
N ALA A 377 16.21 3.79 -8.85
CA ALA A 377 16.92 2.69 -8.21
C ALA A 377 16.05 1.44 -8.28
N VAL A 378 16.58 0.37 -8.84
CA VAL A 378 15.92 -0.92 -8.91
C VAL A 378 16.55 -1.85 -7.89
N LEU A 379 15.76 -2.28 -6.92
CA LEU A 379 16.12 -3.32 -5.95
C LEU A 379 15.75 -4.68 -6.54
N TYR A 380 16.73 -5.41 -7.05
CA TYR A 380 16.54 -6.78 -7.54
C TYR A 380 16.63 -7.75 -6.36
N VAL A 381 15.50 -8.35 -5.98
CA VAL A 381 15.42 -9.29 -4.86
C VAL A 381 15.70 -10.70 -5.35
N GLY A 382 16.75 -11.33 -4.82
CA GLY A 382 17.11 -12.71 -5.10
C GLY A 382 17.00 -13.61 -3.88
N ALA A 383 16.65 -14.89 -4.12
CA ALA A 383 16.63 -15.95 -3.12
C ALA A 383 16.79 -17.33 -3.78
N PRO A 384 17.13 -18.40 -3.02
CA PRO A 384 17.31 -19.75 -3.55
C PRO A 384 16.03 -20.40 -4.08
N SER A 385 14.85 -19.96 -3.61
CA SER A 385 13.55 -20.49 -4.06
C SER A 385 12.57 -19.37 -4.35
N GLU A 386 11.60 -19.64 -5.24
CA GLU A 386 10.54 -18.69 -5.60
C GLU A 386 9.70 -18.27 -4.36
N VAL A 387 9.43 -19.20 -3.45
CA VAL A 387 8.67 -18.93 -2.22
C VAL A 387 9.43 -17.96 -1.31
N GLU A 388 10.72 -18.18 -1.11
CA GLU A 388 11.57 -17.29 -0.31
C GLU A 388 11.76 -15.93 -0.97
N MET A 389 11.89 -15.90 -2.30
CA MET A 389 12.01 -14.67 -3.06
C MET A 389 10.77 -13.78 -2.91
N LYS A 390 9.58 -14.36 -3.00
CA LYS A 390 8.32 -13.63 -2.81
C LYS A 390 8.20 -13.09 -1.39
N GLU A 391 8.48 -13.91 -0.38
CA GLU A 391 8.49 -13.46 1.03
C GLU A 391 9.48 -12.33 1.27
N LYS A 392 10.70 -12.45 0.72
CA LYS A 392 11.71 -11.41 0.83
C LYS A 392 11.31 -10.13 0.09
N LYS A 393 10.65 -10.25 -1.05
CA LYS A 393 10.14 -9.12 -1.83
C LYS A 393 9.07 -8.36 -1.04
N ASP A 394 8.10 -9.06 -0.42
CA ASP A 394 7.08 -8.44 0.42
C ASP A 394 7.74 -7.63 1.55
N ARG A 395 8.74 -8.19 2.24
CA ARG A 395 9.49 -7.47 3.29
C ARG A 395 10.25 -6.25 2.78
N VAL A 396 10.80 -6.30 1.58
CA VAL A 396 11.48 -5.16 0.96
C VAL A 396 10.47 -4.07 0.59
N ASP A 397 9.30 -4.44 0.06
CA ASP A 397 8.22 -3.50 -0.27
C ASP A 397 7.70 -2.78 1.01
N ASP A 398 7.47 -3.53 2.10
CA ASP A 398 7.08 -2.98 3.40
C ASP A 398 8.14 -2.01 3.94
N ALA A 399 9.41 -2.42 3.92
CA ALA A 399 10.51 -1.61 4.41
C ALA A 399 10.71 -0.32 3.59
N LEU A 400 10.49 -0.38 2.27
CA LEU A 400 10.52 0.80 1.40
C LEU A 400 9.36 1.75 1.71
N SER A 401 8.17 1.21 1.90
CA SER A 401 6.97 2.00 2.24
C SER A 401 7.09 2.66 3.62
N ALA A 402 7.56 1.91 4.63
CA ALA A 402 7.86 2.46 5.95
C ALA A 402 8.92 3.57 5.90
N THR A 403 9.95 3.40 5.07
CA THR A 403 10.99 4.42 4.89
C THR A 403 10.43 5.70 4.28
N ARG A 404 9.56 5.60 3.27
CA ARG A 404 8.85 6.76 2.69
C ARG A 404 7.96 7.44 3.71
N ALA A 405 7.16 6.68 4.47
CA ALA A 405 6.32 7.22 5.54
C ALA A 405 7.13 7.95 6.61
N ALA A 406 8.34 7.46 6.94
CA ALA A 406 9.23 8.10 7.88
C ALA A 406 9.89 9.38 7.34
N LEU A 407 10.14 9.47 6.04
CA LEU A 407 10.59 10.71 5.39
C LEU A 407 9.51 11.78 5.38
N GLU A 408 8.24 11.39 5.28
CA GLU A 408 7.09 12.31 5.25
C GLU A 408 6.77 12.92 6.63
N GLU A 409 6.68 12.11 7.68
CA GLU A 409 6.21 12.55 9.00
C GLU A 409 7.22 12.33 10.14
N GLY A 410 8.44 11.88 9.83
CA GLY A 410 9.46 11.59 10.83
C GLY A 410 9.27 10.25 11.53
N THR A 411 10.05 10.04 12.59
CA THR A 411 10.11 8.79 13.35
C THR A 411 9.77 8.99 14.83
N VAL A 412 9.27 7.94 15.46
CA VAL A 412 8.96 7.86 16.89
C VAL A 412 9.60 6.61 17.51
N PRO A 413 9.71 6.49 18.85
CA PRO A 413 10.17 5.26 19.49
C PRO A 413 9.29 4.08 19.08
N GLY A 414 9.92 3.00 18.59
CA GLY A 414 9.23 1.86 17.99
C GLY A 414 8.65 0.86 18.98
N GLY A 415 8.19 -0.28 18.43
CA GLY A 415 7.71 -1.40 19.21
C GLY A 415 6.46 -1.11 20.06
N GLY A 416 5.61 -0.17 19.62
CA GLY A 416 4.42 0.26 20.36
C GLY A 416 4.69 1.24 21.50
N THR A 417 5.95 1.63 21.73
CA THR A 417 6.33 2.57 22.81
C THR A 417 5.74 3.96 22.61
N ALA A 418 5.68 4.45 21.38
CA ALA A 418 5.10 5.75 21.04
C ALA A 418 3.66 5.90 21.56
N TYR A 419 2.83 4.87 21.42
CA TYR A 419 1.47 4.87 21.95
C TYR A 419 1.44 5.01 23.48
N LEU A 420 2.34 4.29 24.19
CA LEU A 420 2.42 4.36 25.66
C LEU A 420 2.95 5.71 26.16
N ARG A 421 3.67 6.45 25.33
CA ARG A 421 4.04 7.84 25.63
C ARG A 421 2.88 8.79 25.38
N ALA A 422 2.24 8.66 24.22
CA ALA A 422 1.13 9.51 23.81
C ALA A 422 -0.11 9.35 24.70
N VAL A 423 -0.34 8.17 25.27
CA VAL A 423 -1.50 7.90 26.13
C VAL A 423 -1.57 8.81 27.37
N LYS A 424 -0.43 9.33 27.86
CA LYS A 424 -0.37 10.28 28.98
C LYS A 424 -1.12 11.59 28.70
N ALA A 425 -1.24 11.96 27.42
CA ALA A 425 -2.00 13.14 27.03
C ALA A 425 -3.52 12.99 27.30
N LEU A 426 -4.00 11.77 27.51
CA LEU A 426 -5.38 11.51 27.91
C LEU A 426 -5.66 11.76 29.38
N ASP A 427 -4.64 11.96 30.25
CA ASP A 427 -4.83 12.15 31.70
C ASP A 427 -5.62 13.40 32.02
N SER A 428 -5.57 14.42 31.16
CA SER A 428 -6.33 15.66 31.27
C SER A 428 -7.60 15.70 30.43
N LEU A 429 -7.90 14.62 29.65
CA LEU A 429 -9.04 14.58 28.77
C LEU A 429 -10.25 13.99 29.49
N MET A 430 -11.36 14.71 29.47
CA MET A 430 -12.62 14.27 30.06
C MET A 430 -13.72 14.27 29.01
N GLY A 431 -14.64 13.32 29.12
CA GLY A 431 -15.86 13.28 28.32
C GLY A 431 -16.90 14.29 28.85
N GLU A 432 -17.88 14.59 28.04
CA GLU A 432 -19.03 15.42 28.42
C GLU A 432 -20.03 14.65 29.33
N ASN A 433 -19.95 13.32 29.29
CA ASN A 433 -20.69 12.38 30.12
C ASN A 433 -19.85 11.12 30.42
N ASP A 434 -20.41 10.22 31.24
CA ASP A 434 -19.73 8.99 31.68
C ASP A 434 -19.42 8.03 30.53
N ASP A 435 -20.32 7.91 29.55
CA ASP A 435 -20.14 7.03 28.39
C ASP A 435 -19.05 7.56 27.46
N GLU A 436 -18.97 8.87 27.27
CA GLU A 436 -17.89 9.49 26.50
C GLU A 436 -16.53 9.32 27.22
N THR A 437 -16.51 9.47 28.54
CA THR A 437 -15.31 9.18 29.36
C THR A 437 -14.90 7.72 29.24
N THR A 438 -15.88 6.80 29.22
CA THR A 438 -15.63 5.37 28.98
C THR A 438 -15.05 5.14 27.58
N GLY A 439 -15.48 5.88 26.58
CA GLY A 439 -14.89 5.86 25.23
C GLY A 439 -13.40 6.24 25.23
N ILE A 440 -13.01 7.23 26.02
CA ILE A 440 -11.60 7.63 26.19
C ILE A 440 -10.80 6.49 26.86
N GLU A 441 -11.35 5.84 27.88
CA GLU A 441 -10.69 4.73 28.58
C GLU A 441 -10.56 3.47 27.70
N ILE A 442 -11.47 3.24 26.75
CA ILE A 442 -11.34 2.17 25.74
C ILE A 442 -10.05 2.37 24.95
N ILE A 443 -9.78 3.57 24.46
CA ILE A 443 -8.56 3.88 23.70
C ILE A 443 -7.34 3.79 24.60
N ARG A 444 -7.38 4.32 25.83
CA ARG A 444 -6.29 4.21 26.80
C ARG A 444 -5.82 2.77 26.96
N ARG A 445 -6.75 1.82 27.00
CA ARG A 445 -6.45 0.39 27.11
C ARG A 445 -5.98 -0.22 25.79
N ALA A 446 -6.64 0.13 24.69
CA ALA A 446 -6.38 -0.48 23.39
C ALA A 446 -4.97 -0.20 22.87
N VAL A 447 -4.42 0.99 23.12
CA VAL A 447 -3.08 1.37 22.65
C VAL A 447 -1.92 0.63 23.34
N GLU A 448 -2.21 -0.15 24.39
CA GLU A 448 -1.22 -1.06 24.99
C GLU A 448 -1.03 -2.37 24.19
N GLU A 449 -2.05 -2.75 23.42
CA GLU A 449 -2.09 -4.08 22.78
C GLU A 449 -0.97 -4.32 21.75
N PRO A 450 -0.52 -3.35 20.95
CA PRO A 450 0.61 -3.57 20.05
C PRO A 450 1.86 -4.07 20.77
N LEU A 451 2.28 -3.41 21.85
CA LEU A 451 3.43 -3.87 22.65
C LEU A 451 3.12 -5.21 23.35
N ARG A 452 1.90 -5.39 23.91
CA ARG A 452 1.50 -6.66 24.52
C ARG A 452 1.64 -7.82 23.54
N GLN A 453 1.19 -7.63 22.30
CA GLN A 453 1.26 -8.66 21.27
C GLN A 453 2.71 -8.96 20.85
N ILE A 454 3.55 -7.93 20.68
CA ILE A 454 4.98 -8.11 20.38
C ILE A 454 5.65 -8.97 21.47
N VAL A 455 5.35 -8.67 22.74
CA VAL A 455 5.87 -9.40 23.90
C VAL A 455 5.34 -10.82 23.95
N ALA A 456 4.04 -11.03 23.70
CA ALA A 456 3.41 -12.35 23.65
C ALA A 456 4.02 -13.23 22.54
N ASN A 457 4.26 -12.66 21.35
CA ASN A 457 4.93 -13.35 20.24
C ASN A 457 6.40 -13.70 20.60
N ALA A 458 7.02 -12.94 21.52
CA ALA A 458 8.33 -13.25 22.08
C ALA A 458 8.30 -14.30 23.22
N GLY A 459 7.11 -14.81 23.58
CA GLY A 459 6.95 -15.81 24.64
C GLY A 459 7.08 -15.24 26.05
N LYS A 460 6.79 -13.96 26.26
CA LYS A 460 6.90 -13.25 27.54
C LYS A 460 5.55 -12.72 28.01
N GLU A 461 5.49 -12.32 29.29
CA GLU A 461 4.28 -11.73 29.91
C GLU A 461 4.18 -10.24 29.59
N GLY A 462 3.17 -9.87 28.78
CA GLY A 462 3.01 -8.52 28.27
C GLY A 462 2.68 -7.47 29.35
N ALA A 463 1.90 -7.85 30.37
CA ALA A 463 1.44 -6.91 31.39
C ALA A 463 2.59 -6.27 32.17
N VAL A 464 3.57 -7.08 32.58
CA VAL A 464 4.75 -6.62 33.35
C VAL A 464 5.63 -5.71 32.51
N ILE A 465 5.84 -6.06 31.25
CA ILE A 465 6.69 -5.29 30.34
C ILE A 465 6.04 -3.95 30.00
N VAL A 466 4.74 -3.95 29.67
CA VAL A 466 3.98 -2.70 29.40
C VAL A 466 4.04 -1.77 30.60
N GLN A 467 3.82 -2.28 31.82
CA GLN A 467 3.89 -1.47 33.02
C GLN A 467 5.27 -0.82 33.20
N ARG A 468 6.34 -1.59 33.02
CA ARG A 468 7.71 -1.07 33.13
C ARG A 468 8.04 -0.04 32.05
N VAL A 469 7.55 -0.22 30.82
CA VAL A 469 7.71 0.77 29.76
C VAL A 469 6.93 2.05 30.09
N LYS A 470 5.71 1.96 30.62
CA LYS A 470 4.91 3.13 31.05
C LYS A 470 5.61 3.98 32.13
N GLU A 471 6.30 3.33 33.06
CA GLU A 471 7.07 4.00 34.12
C GLU A 471 8.31 4.73 33.57
N GLY A 472 8.81 4.32 32.40
CA GLY A 472 9.93 4.94 31.74
C GLY A 472 9.58 6.29 31.09
N GLN A 473 10.62 7.01 30.69
CA GLN A 473 10.52 8.34 30.07
C GLN A 473 11.17 8.37 28.69
N ALA A 474 10.78 9.35 27.89
CA ALA A 474 11.29 9.58 26.55
C ALA A 474 11.34 8.28 25.71
N ASP A 475 12.51 7.94 25.18
CA ASP A 475 12.73 6.82 24.26
C ASP A 475 12.99 5.48 24.95
N PHE A 476 12.85 5.41 26.28
CA PHE A 476 13.01 4.16 27.03
C PHE A 476 11.88 3.19 26.66
N GLY A 477 12.24 1.99 26.19
CA GLY A 477 11.28 0.99 25.79
C GLY A 477 11.85 -0.43 25.89
N TYR A 478 11.10 -1.39 25.35
CA TYR A 478 11.48 -2.79 25.37
C TYR A 478 11.84 -3.28 23.95
N ASN A 479 13.06 -3.75 23.80
CA ASN A 479 13.51 -4.41 22.59
C ASN A 479 13.24 -5.93 22.68
N ALA A 480 12.19 -6.38 21.98
CA ALA A 480 11.78 -7.79 22.00
C ALA A 480 12.78 -8.74 21.29
N ARG A 481 13.67 -8.21 20.42
CA ARG A 481 14.72 -9.00 19.76
C ARG A 481 15.79 -9.43 20.76
N THR A 482 16.28 -8.48 21.56
CA THR A 482 17.38 -8.67 22.53
C THR A 482 16.89 -9.02 23.94
N ASP A 483 15.57 -8.94 24.20
CA ASP A 483 14.96 -9.15 25.53
C ASP A 483 15.48 -8.14 26.56
N SER A 484 15.66 -6.88 26.17
CA SER A 484 16.24 -5.83 27.01
C SER A 484 15.41 -4.54 27.03
N PHE A 485 15.55 -3.78 28.11
CA PHE A 485 15.02 -2.42 28.23
C PHE A 485 16.15 -1.43 27.94
N GLU A 486 15.92 -0.53 27.00
CA GLU A 486 16.96 0.39 26.51
C GLU A 486 16.37 1.66 25.89
N ASN A 487 17.23 2.59 25.49
CA ASN A 487 16.82 3.71 24.65
C ASN A 487 16.63 3.20 23.21
N LEU A 488 15.40 3.23 22.73
CA LEU A 488 15.02 2.65 21.44
C LEU A 488 15.56 3.45 20.25
N TYR A 489 15.73 4.77 20.38
CA TYR A 489 16.41 5.55 19.33
C TYR A 489 17.89 5.17 19.21
N ALA A 490 18.57 5.01 20.33
CA ALA A 490 19.99 4.62 20.35
C ALA A 490 20.20 3.20 19.80
N SER A 491 19.25 2.29 20.02
CA SER A 491 19.30 0.91 19.51
C SER A 491 18.72 0.75 18.09
N GLY A 492 18.23 1.83 17.48
CA GLY A 492 17.63 1.82 16.14
C GLY A 492 16.25 1.17 16.06
N VAL A 493 15.55 1.02 17.19
CA VAL A 493 14.16 0.51 17.22
C VAL A 493 13.22 1.69 17.11
N ILE A 494 12.98 2.13 15.89
CA ILE A 494 12.17 3.31 15.56
C ILE A 494 11.11 2.98 14.52
N ASP A 495 9.91 3.55 14.68
CA ASP A 495 8.78 3.37 13.77
C ASP A 495 8.46 4.71 13.07
N PRO A 496 7.92 4.70 11.84
CA PRO A 496 7.41 5.90 11.20
C PRO A 496 6.19 6.47 11.97
N ALA A 497 6.20 7.78 12.24
CA ALA A 497 5.09 8.44 12.92
C ALA A 497 3.78 8.31 12.13
N LYS A 498 3.84 8.42 10.80
CA LYS A 498 2.70 8.23 9.89
C LYS A 498 2.07 6.85 10.05
N VAL A 499 2.88 5.79 10.08
CA VAL A 499 2.41 4.40 10.25
C VAL A 499 1.68 4.23 11.57
N ALA A 500 2.27 4.69 12.68
CA ALA A 500 1.64 4.61 13.99
C ALA A 500 0.31 5.38 14.05
N ARG A 501 0.27 6.60 13.50
CA ARG A 501 -0.92 7.44 13.47
C ARG A 501 -2.05 6.82 12.64
N VAL A 502 -1.76 6.45 11.39
CA VAL A 502 -2.73 5.91 10.43
C VAL A 502 -3.32 4.60 10.95
N ALA A 503 -2.49 3.73 11.54
CA ALA A 503 -2.96 2.47 12.13
C ALA A 503 -4.02 2.71 13.23
N LEU A 504 -3.83 3.71 14.09
CA LEU A 504 -4.80 4.05 15.15
C LEU A 504 -6.06 4.69 14.58
N GLU A 505 -5.93 5.62 13.63
CA GLU A 505 -7.06 6.32 13.01
C GLU A 505 -7.98 5.34 12.27
N ASN A 506 -7.43 4.46 11.43
CA ASN A 506 -8.20 3.48 10.67
C ASN A 506 -8.84 2.43 11.59
N ALA A 507 -8.11 1.95 12.59
CA ALA A 507 -8.64 1.02 13.59
C ALA A 507 -9.84 1.62 14.36
N ALA A 508 -9.72 2.85 14.83
CA ALA A 508 -10.76 3.50 15.60
C ALA A 508 -11.99 3.87 14.74
N SER A 509 -11.77 4.26 13.49
CA SER A 509 -12.85 4.56 12.54
C SER A 509 -13.78 3.37 12.36
N ILE A 510 -13.23 2.22 11.99
CA ILE A 510 -14.02 0.99 11.78
C ILE A 510 -14.58 0.45 13.11
N ALA A 511 -13.80 0.49 14.19
CA ALA A 511 -14.29 0.07 15.50
C ALA A 511 -15.47 0.93 15.98
N GLY A 512 -15.43 2.24 15.75
CA GLY A 512 -16.54 3.15 16.05
C GLY A 512 -17.83 2.81 15.27
N MET A 513 -17.68 2.48 13.97
CA MET A 513 -18.79 2.00 13.13
C MET A 513 -19.36 0.67 13.65
N PHE A 514 -18.47 -0.26 14.00
CA PHE A 514 -18.86 -1.55 14.58
C PHE A 514 -19.68 -1.38 15.87
N LEU A 515 -19.20 -0.57 16.81
CA LEU A 515 -19.85 -0.39 18.11
C LEU A 515 -21.22 0.27 18.00
N THR A 516 -21.45 1.10 16.99
CA THR A 516 -22.74 1.75 16.71
C THR A 516 -23.69 0.90 15.87
N THR A 517 -23.29 -0.29 15.44
CA THR A 517 -24.12 -1.20 14.65
C THR A 517 -25.14 -1.90 15.54
N GLU A 518 -26.41 -1.90 15.12
CA GLU A 518 -27.53 -2.53 15.81
C GLU A 518 -28.11 -3.71 15.04
N CYS A 519 -28.05 -3.64 13.71
CA CYS A 519 -28.66 -4.63 12.82
C CYS A 519 -27.69 -5.03 11.72
N VAL A 520 -27.66 -6.30 11.38
CA VAL A 520 -26.87 -6.86 10.27
C VAL A 520 -27.76 -7.66 9.34
N ILE A 521 -27.63 -7.45 8.05
CA ILE A 521 -28.46 -8.06 7.01
C ILE A 521 -27.55 -8.83 6.05
N ALA A 522 -27.72 -10.15 5.98
CA ALA A 522 -26.98 -11.04 5.09
C ALA A 522 -27.89 -11.71 4.05
N ASP A 523 -27.30 -12.20 2.98
CA ASP A 523 -27.98 -13.11 2.07
C ASP A 523 -28.16 -14.47 2.73
N LYS A 524 -29.41 -15.00 2.71
CA LYS A 524 -29.67 -16.34 3.21
C LYS A 524 -29.02 -17.37 2.29
N LYS A 525 -28.16 -18.25 2.85
CA LYS A 525 -27.63 -19.39 2.09
C LYS A 525 -28.82 -20.22 1.57
N GLU A 526 -28.88 -20.41 0.27
CA GLU A 526 -29.78 -21.41 -0.32
C GLU A 526 -29.16 -22.77 -0.05
N ASP A 527 -29.86 -23.64 0.70
CA ASP A 527 -29.58 -25.06 0.72
C ASP A 527 -29.77 -25.58 -0.71
N THR A 528 -28.68 -25.69 -1.46
CA THR A 528 -28.72 -26.39 -2.76
C THR A 528 -29.11 -27.83 -2.44
N PRO A 529 -30.32 -28.30 -2.78
CA PRO A 529 -30.67 -29.69 -2.54
C PRO A 529 -29.67 -30.54 -3.32
N ALA A 530 -28.98 -31.45 -2.64
CA ALA A 530 -28.15 -32.44 -3.31
C ALA A 530 -28.97 -33.06 -4.43
N MET A 531 -28.57 -32.89 -5.68
CA MET A 531 -29.20 -33.58 -6.80
C MET A 531 -29.21 -35.08 -6.47
N PRO A 532 -30.38 -35.73 -6.44
CA PRO A 532 -30.41 -37.15 -6.23
C PRO A 532 -29.60 -37.80 -7.34
N MET A 533 -28.52 -38.51 -6.97
CA MET A 533 -27.84 -39.41 -7.89
C MET A 533 -28.92 -40.39 -8.41
N ASN A 534 -29.20 -40.28 -9.68
CA ASN A 534 -30.11 -41.17 -10.37
C ASN A 534 -29.43 -42.57 -10.44
N PRO A 535 -29.85 -43.59 -9.65
CA PRO A 535 -29.28 -44.92 -9.75
C PRO A 535 -30.06 -45.71 -10.81
N GLY A 536 -29.80 -45.41 -12.09
CA GLY A 536 -30.58 -46.10 -13.10
C GLY A 536 -30.06 -45.90 -14.50
N MET A 537 -28.89 -46.44 -14.80
CA MET A 537 -28.59 -46.95 -16.16
C MET A 537 -27.38 -47.90 -16.10
N GLY A 538 -27.54 -48.96 -15.36
CA GLY A 538 -26.74 -50.17 -15.49
C GLY A 538 -27.62 -51.25 -16.07
N GLY A 539 -27.29 -51.67 -17.29
CA GLY A 539 -27.84 -52.92 -17.81
C GLY A 539 -28.53 -52.81 -19.17
N MET A 540 -27.77 -52.95 -20.23
CA MET A 540 -28.06 -53.90 -21.32
C MET A 540 -26.89 -53.91 -22.29
N GLY A 541 -25.90 -54.69 -21.96
CA GLY A 541 -24.94 -55.19 -22.92
C GLY A 541 -25.28 -56.68 -23.14
N GLY A 542 -25.37 -57.06 -24.37
CA GLY A 542 -25.43 -58.47 -24.67
C GLY A 542 -26.09 -58.76 -26.04
N MET A 543 -25.29 -59.40 -26.89
CA MET A 543 -25.65 -60.14 -28.12
C MET A 543 -25.83 -59.28 -29.40
N MET A 544 -24.89 -59.23 -30.23
CA MET A 544 -24.40 -60.13 -31.27
C MET A 544 -23.18 -59.53 -31.92
#